data_face28db4e26e75e7fb8646231d5ae73
#
_entry.id   face28db4e26e75e7fb8646231d5ae73
#
_cell.length_a   1.000
_cell.length_b   1.000
_cell.length_c   1.000
_cell.angle_alpha   90.00
_cell.angle_beta   90.00
_cell.angle_gamma   90.00
#
_symmetry.space_group_name_H-M   'P 1'
#
loop_
_entity.id
_entity.type
_entity.pdbx_description
1 polymer ?
#
loop_
_entity_poly.entity_id
_entity_poly.type
_entity_poly.pdbx_seq_one_letter_code
_entity_poly.pdbx_strand_id
1 'polypeptide(L)'
;MSGRVFQNIVLQFKDAVDTEIGVIDAEGTVIACTELSEIGSHWSELVSSINDAEESVVPLAGKTFKALSGWNGHFDFAVFSYGENEMSRAACSMAAVALNAAKSYYEEKYDKVSFIKNIISDNIMLSDLYIRAKELHVETELNRGVFLIRRLDERFEGLTVEAVQNIFPDRQTSFALSMGESDVVLIQQLGENVGTRDLEKTAQLIEETLRENGESTVVVGIGTVAAHLRDLAKSYKEAQIAIEVGKVFDTEKYVVSYENLGIGRLIYQLPTVMCDMFL
;
A
#
# COMPACT_ATOMS: atom_id res chain seq x y z
N MET A 1 6.69 10.57 1.16
CA MET A 1 5.37 10.59 1.83
C MET A 1 4.49 11.62 1.13
N SER A 2 3.20 11.38 0.95
CA SER A 2 2.31 12.34 0.27
C SER A 2 1.89 13.47 1.22
N GLY A 3 1.99 14.74 0.79
CA GLY A 3 1.55 15.90 1.56
C GLY A 3 0.09 15.82 2.05
N ARG A 4 -0.77 15.03 1.36
CA ARG A 4 -2.16 14.76 1.78
C ARG A 4 -2.28 14.12 3.16
N VAL A 5 -1.33 13.28 3.54
CA VAL A 5 -1.36 12.61 4.87
C VAL A 5 -1.10 13.60 5.97
N PHE A 6 -0.06 14.42 5.81
CA PHE A 6 0.23 15.49 6.76
C PHE A 6 -0.90 16.51 6.81
N GLN A 7 -1.48 16.87 5.67
CA GLN A 7 -2.59 17.82 5.59
C GLN A 7 -3.82 17.35 6.39
N ASN A 8 -4.20 16.08 6.28
CA ASN A 8 -5.33 15.53 7.02
C ASN A 8 -5.13 15.59 8.54
N ILE A 9 -3.90 15.42 9.01
CA ILE A 9 -3.57 15.48 10.44
C ILE A 9 -3.48 16.93 10.90
N VAL A 10 -2.81 17.78 10.12
CA VAL A 10 -2.65 19.21 10.43
C VAL A 10 -4.02 19.89 10.55
N LEU A 11 -4.98 19.59 9.69
CA LEU A 11 -6.33 20.15 9.78
C LEU A 11 -7.06 19.80 11.07
N GLN A 12 -6.76 18.66 11.72
CA GLN A 12 -7.36 18.30 13.01
C GLN A 12 -6.87 19.19 14.17
N PHE A 13 -5.72 19.85 14.01
CA PHE A 13 -5.24 20.81 15.02
C PHE A 13 -5.96 22.16 14.95
N LYS A 14 -6.64 22.48 13.83
CA LYS A 14 -7.31 23.78 13.63
C LYS A 14 -8.31 24.13 14.73
N ASP A 15 -9.02 23.10 15.23
CA ASP A 15 -10.03 23.27 16.28
C ASP A 15 -9.46 23.09 17.71
N ALA A 16 -8.21 22.64 17.82
CA ALA A 16 -7.59 22.30 19.09
C ALA A 16 -6.64 23.38 19.62
N VAL A 17 -6.08 24.21 18.74
CA VAL A 17 -5.11 25.26 19.09
C VAL A 17 -5.37 26.55 18.34
N ASP A 18 -5.18 27.68 19.03
CA ASP A 18 -5.38 29.03 18.48
C ASP A 18 -4.16 29.53 17.67
N THR A 19 -3.35 28.63 17.15
CA THR A 19 -2.18 28.98 16.32
C THR A 19 -2.16 28.15 15.06
N GLU A 20 -1.66 28.74 13.98
CA GLU A 20 -1.48 28.03 12.73
C GLU A 20 -0.33 27.04 12.84
N ILE A 21 -0.56 25.82 12.37
CA ILE A 21 0.40 24.71 12.34
C ILE A 21 0.56 24.24 10.90
N GLY A 22 1.79 23.93 10.53
CA GLY A 22 2.08 23.33 9.23
C GLY A 22 3.33 22.48 9.24
N VAL A 23 3.66 21.96 8.06
CA VAL A 23 4.80 21.08 7.82
C VAL A 23 5.54 21.57 6.58
N ILE A 24 6.87 21.65 6.69
CA ILE A 24 7.78 21.89 5.57
C ILE A 24 8.54 20.61 5.23
N ASP A 25 8.94 20.47 3.95
CA ASP A 25 9.87 19.45 3.49
C ASP A 25 11.34 19.85 3.69
N ALA A 26 12.26 18.99 3.26
CA ALA A 26 13.72 19.21 3.39
C ALA A 26 14.21 20.42 2.58
N GLU A 27 13.49 20.84 1.55
CA GLU A 27 13.79 22.00 0.72
C GLU A 27 13.18 23.30 1.30
N GLY A 28 12.39 23.21 2.37
CA GLY A 28 11.70 24.33 3.00
C GLY A 28 10.36 24.70 2.36
N THR A 29 9.78 23.82 1.55
CA THR A 29 8.45 24.04 0.97
C THR A 29 7.35 23.63 1.95
N VAL A 30 6.36 24.49 2.15
CA VAL A 30 5.19 24.17 2.97
C VAL A 30 4.31 23.16 2.23
N ILE A 31 4.26 21.94 2.75
CA ILE A 31 3.51 20.80 2.15
C ILE A 31 2.16 20.56 2.81
N ALA A 32 1.95 21.09 4.02
CA ALA A 32 0.70 21.02 4.76
C ALA A 32 0.59 22.22 5.70
N CYS A 33 -0.60 22.80 5.84
CA CYS A 33 -0.86 23.87 6.78
C CYS A 33 -2.34 23.96 7.14
N THR A 34 -2.65 24.42 8.37
CA THR A 34 -4.02 24.78 8.79
C THR A 34 -4.58 25.95 7.97
N GLU A 35 -3.70 26.86 7.53
CA GLU A 35 -4.02 27.92 6.57
C GLU A 35 -3.60 27.49 5.17
N LEU A 36 -4.59 27.21 4.32
CA LEU A 36 -4.37 26.60 3.00
C LEU A 36 -3.58 27.52 2.03
N SER A 37 -3.65 28.82 2.22
CA SER A 37 -2.92 29.79 1.39
C SER A 37 -1.41 29.72 1.55
N GLU A 38 -0.93 29.18 2.66
CA GLU A 38 0.49 28.98 2.92
C GLU A 38 1.10 27.78 2.20
N ILE A 39 0.28 26.83 1.74
CA ILE A 39 0.77 25.64 1.05
C ILE A 39 1.44 26.01 -0.27
N GLY A 40 2.68 25.56 -0.44
CA GLY A 40 3.54 25.91 -1.57
C GLY A 40 4.47 27.10 -1.31
N SER A 41 4.34 27.80 -0.18
CA SER A 41 5.33 28.80 0.25
C SER A 41 6.69 28.15 0.45
N HIS A 42 7.77 28.85 0.14
CA HIS A 42 9.12 28.30 0.14
C HIS A 42 10.03 29.12 1.06
N TRP A 43 10.61 28.47 2.08
CA TRP A 43 11.44 29.08 3.14
C TRP A 43 12.81 28.41 3.21
N SER A 44 13.49 28.27 2.07
CA SER A 44 14.79 27.58 1.98
C SER A 44 15.89 28.19 2.87
N GLU A 45 15.82 29.52 3.11
CA GLU A 45 16.76 30.22 3.98
C GLU A 45 16.69 29.79 5.44
N LEU A 46 15.58 29.20 5.89
CA LEU A 46 15.40 28.74 7.27
C LEU A 46 15.93 27.31 7.50
N VAL A 47 16.07 26.52 6.44
CA VAL A 47 16.40 25.09 6.51
C VAL A 47 17.74 24.84 7.21
N SER A 48 18.78 25.58 6.87
CA SER A 48 20.11 25.46 7.51
C SER A 48 20.03 25.74 9.01
N SER A 49 19.35 26.83 9.39
CA SER A 49 19.20 27.22 10.81
C SER A 49 18.42 26.20 11.63
N ILE A 50 17.44 25.51 11.02
CA ILE A 50 16.67 24.44 11.68
C ILE A 50 17.54 23.19 11.86
N ASN A 51 18.36 22.82 10.85
CA ASN A 51 19.26 21.67 10.93
C ASN A 51 20.41 21.86 11.93
N ASP A 52 20.95 23.08 12.01
CA ASP A 52 22.11 23.40 12.88
C ASP A 52 21.71 23.67 14.33
N ALA A 53 20.42 23.69 14.65
CA ALA A 53 19.94 24.01 15.99
C ALA A 53 20.21 22.88 16.98
N GLU A 54 20.82 23.20 18.11
CA GLU A 54 21.02 22.27 19.23
C GLU A 54 19.73 22.01 20.01
N GLU A 55 18.75 22.93 19.95
CA GLU A 55 17.47 22.79 20.62
C GLU A 55 16.48 21.92 19.80
N SER A 56 15.71 21.11 20.51
CA SER A 56 14.69 20.26 19.90
C SER A 56 13.49 21.05 19.33
N VAL A 57 13.34 22.32 19.71
CA VAL A 57 12.30 23.25 19.27
C VAL A 57 12.93 24.60 19.06
N VAL A 58 12.91 25.09 17.83
CA VAL A 58 13.67 26.24 17.35
C VAL A 58 12.75 27.41 17.08
N PRO A 59 12.79 28.51 17.85
CA PRO A 59 12.14 29.77 17.48
C PRO A 59 12.94 30.48 16.39
N LEU A 60 12.30 30.78 15.25
CA LEU A 60 12.98 31.42 14.12
C LEU A 60 11.98 32.20 13.24
N ALA A 61 12.28 33.45 12.95
CA ALA A 61 11.51 34.31 12.04
C ALA A 61 9.99 34.39 12.36
N GLY A 62 9.67 34.56 13.67
CA GLY A 62 8.26 34.66 14.11
C GLY A 62 7.50 33.34 14.15
N LYS A 63 8.19 32.23 13.97
CA LYS A 63 7.65 30.87 13.99
C LYS A 63 8.48 29.98 14.91
N THR A 64 7.89 28.88 15.31
CA THR A 64 8.58 27.84 16.10
C THR A 64 8.63 26.57 15.25
N PHE A 65 9.82 25.98 15.10
CA PHE A 65 10.04 24.78 14.31
C PHE A 65 10.45 23.59 15.17
N LYS A 66 10.07 22.40 14.74
CA LYS A 66 10.55 21.13 15.30
C LYS A 66 10.76 20.13 14.19
N ALA A 67 12.00 19.66 14.03
CA ALA A 67 12.31 18.60 13.07
C ALA A 67 11.58 17.31 13.44
N LEU A 68 11.01 16.66 12.45
CA LEU A 68 10.57 15.28 12.54
C LEU A 68 11.78 14.38 12.33
N SER A 69 11.78 13.19 12.96
CA SER A 69 12.91 12.24 12.88
C SER A 69 13.37 12.02 11.44
N GLY A 70 14.63 12.32 11.17
CA GLY A 70 15.30 12.17 9.88
C GLY A 70 16.53 11.30 9.98
N TRP A 71 17.17 10.97 8.85
CA TRP A 71 18.40 10.22 8.77
C TRP A 71 19.60 11.16 8.58
N ASN A 72 20.74 10.82 9.15
CA ASN A 72 22.03 11.53 8.96
C ASN A 72 22.08 13.01 9.38
N GLY A 73 21.34 13.41 10.43
CA GLY A 73 21.44 14.78 10.97
C GLY A 73 20.69 15.86 10.16
N HIS A 74 20.02 15.48 9.10
CA HIS A 74 19.11 16.36 8.35
C HIS A 74 17.67 15.92 8.55
N PHE A 75 16.74 16.85 8.64
CA PHE A 75 15.32 16.51 8.71
C PHE A 75 14.76 16.26 7.28
N ASP A 76 13.88 15.28 7.15
CA ASP A 76 13.08 15.10 5.94
C ASP A 76 11.87 16.04 5.96
N PHE A 77 11.34 16.29 7.15
CA PHE A 77 10.19 17.17 7.39
C PHE A 77 10.40 17.90 8.73
N ALA A 78 9.89 19.14 8.81
CA ALA A 78 9.80 19.87 10.06
C ALA A 78 8.39 20.45 10.25
N VAL A 79 7.89 20.35 11.48
CA VAL A 79 6.64 21.00 11.89
C VAL A 79 6.96 22.44 12.23
N PHE A 80 6.06 23.35 11.87
CA PHE A 80 6.11 24.72 12.34
C PHE A 80 4.79 25.14 12.98
N SER A 81 4.87 26.14 13.85
CA SER A 81 3.76 26.84 14.45
C SER A 81 4.05 28.33 14.43
N TYR A 82 3.06 29.16 14.14
CA TYR A 82 3.23 30.62 14.20
C TYR A 82 3.40 31.09 15.66
N GLY A 83 4.30 32.04 15.85
CA GLY A 83 4.68 32.56 17.16
C GLY A 83 5.89 31.88 17.76
N GLU A 84 6.47 32.53 18.78
CA GLU A 84 7.68 32.08 19.49
C GLU A 84 7.44 31.94 21.00
N ASN A 85 6.18 31.97 21.43
CA ASN A 85 5.78 31.85 22.83
C ASN A 85 5.67 30.39 23.29
N GLU A 86 5.42 30.18 24.59
CA GLU A 86 5.28 28.82 25.14
C GLU A 86 4.14 28.01 24.51
N MET A 87 3.03 28.68 24.15
CA MET A 87 1.90 28.03 23.50
C MET A 87 2.32 27.48 22.13
N SER A 88 3.03 28.26 21.32
CA SER A 88 3.54 27.85 20.01
C SER A 88 4.55 26.71 20.13
N ARG A 89 5.42 26.74 21.13
CA ARG A 89 6.37 25.65 21.44
C ARG A 89 5.64 24.36 21.81
N ALA A 90 4.61 24.45 22.66
CA ALA A 90 3.80 23.29 23.06
C ALA A 90 3.02 22.72 21.87
N ALA A 91 2.34 23.59 21.07
CA ALA A 91 1.59 23.20 19.90
C ALA A 91 2.47 22.50 18.86
N CYS A 92 3.66 23.10 18.55
CA CYS A 92 4.63 22.52 17.64
C CYS A 92 5.13 21.13 18.12
N SER A 93 5.38 21.00 19.44
CA SER A 93 5.84 19.75 20.04
C SER A 93 4.77 18.65 19.99
N MET A 94 3.52 18.97 20.30
CA MET A 94 2.40 18.01 20.20
C MET A 94 2.14 17.59 18.76
N ALA A 95 2.14 18.54 17.84
CA ALA A 95 1.96 18.25 16.41
C ALA A 95 3.11 17.36 15.89
N ALA A 96 4.34 17.60 16.31
CA ALA A 96 5.49 16.77 15.93
C ALA A 96 5.35 15.32 16.41
N VAL A 97 4.85 15.08 17.63
CA VAL A 97 4.58 13.72 18.13
C VAL A 97 3.53 13.01 17.27
N ALA A 98 2.40 13.67 16.97
CA ALA A 98 1.34 13.10 16.16
C ALA A 98 1.81 12.81 14.72
N LEU A 99 2.56 13.74 14.12
CA LEU A 99 3.06 13.61 12.74
C LEU A 99 4.19 12.59 12.63
N ASN A 100 5.07 12.45 13.64
CA ASN A 100 6.04 11.36 13.70
C ASN A 100 5.38 9.99 13.81
N ALA A 101 4.36 9.84 14.65
CA ALA A 101 3.61 8.60 14.75
C ALA A 101 2.95 8.24 13.41
N ALA A 102 2.35 9.21 12.73
CA ALA A 102 1.80 9.01 11.40
C ALA A 102 2.87 8.67 10.36
N LYS A 103 4.01 9.38 10.36
CA LYS A 103 5.15 9.09 9.48
C LYS A 103 5.60 7.64 9.65
N SER A 104 5.87 7.20 10.88
CA SER A 104 6.30 5.83 11.18
C SER A 104 5.28 4.79 10.74
N TYR A 105 3.98 5.03 10.98
CA TYR A 105 2.91 4.14 10.52
C TYR A 105 2.87 3.99 8.99
N TYR A 106 3.07 5.10 8.26
CA TYR A 106 3.09 5.07 6.80
C TYR A 106 4.33 4.39 6.24
N GLU A 107 5.51 4.65 6.85
CA GLU A 107 6.77 3.99 6.48
C GLU A 107 6.65 2.48 6.68
N GLU A 108 6.19 2.03 7.84
CA GLU A 108 5.94 0.61 8.10
C GLU A 108 4.96 -0.02 7.10
N LYS A 109 3.89 0.70 6.77
CA LYS A 109 2.91 0.24 5.77
C LYS A 109 3.53 0.10 4.38
N TYR A 110 4.32 1.08 3.93
CA TYR A 110 5.01 1.00 2.63
C TYR A 110 6.05 -0.11 2.62
N ASP A 111 6.77 -0.32 3.72
CA ASP A 111 7.72 -1.42 3.84
C ASP A 111 7.03 -2.78 3.77
N LYS A 112 5.87 -2.95 4.39
CA LYS A 112 5.05 -4.17 4.25
C LYS A 112 4.57 -4.38 2.81
N VAL A 113 4.09 -3.33 2.13
CA VAL A 113 3.66 -3.41 0.72
C VAL A 113 4.82 -3.83 -0.17
N SER A 114 5.98 -3.17 -0.03
CA SER A 114 7.18 -3.48 -0.81
C SER A 114 7.70 -4.89 -0.53
N PHE A 115 7.68 -5.31 0.72
CA PHE A 115 8.06 -6.65 1.15
C PHE A 115 7.18 -7.72 0.49
N ILE A 116 5.86 -7.57 0.58
CA ILE A 116 4.92 -8.51 -0.04
C ILE A 116 5.05 -8.51 -1.57
N LYS A 117 5.25 -7.35 -2.20
CA LYS A 117 5.54 -7.27 -3.64
C LYS A 117 6.78 -8.07 -4.03
N ASN A 118 7.85 -7.95 -3.27
CA ASN A 118 9.10 -8.69 -3.52
C ASN A 118 8.88 -10.20 -3.38
N ILE A 119 8.09 -10.64 -2.40
CA ILE A 119 7.74 -12.07 -2.24
C ILE A 119 6.96 -12.57 -3.45
N ILE A 120 5.87 -11.90 -3.82
CA ILE A 120 5.00 -12.29 -4.94
C ILE A 120 5.78 -12.34 -6.26
N SER A 121 6.70 -11.38 -6.45
CA SER A 121 7.55 -11.30 -7.65
C SER A 121 8.73 -12.26 -7.64
N ASP A 122 8.89 -13.08 -6.59
CA ASP A 122 10.01 -14.02 -6.43
C ASP A 122 11.39 -13.32 -6.37
N ASN A 123 11.42 -12.08 -5.85
CA ASN A 123 12.59 -11.19 -5.80
C ASN A 123 13.23 -11.12 -4.40
N ILE A 124 13.01 -12.11 -3.54
CA ILE A 124 13.57 -12.14 -2.19
C ILE A 124 14.19 -13.51 -1.89
N MET A 125 15.37 -13.52 -1.25
CA MET A 125 15.97 -14.75 -0.77
C MET A 125 15.21 -15.27 0.46
N LEU A 126 15.14 -16.60 0.61
CA LEU A 126 14.43 -17.22 1.74
C LEU A 126 14.98 -16.79 3.11
N SER A 127 16.30 -16.60 3.23
CA SER A 127 16.91 -16.06 4.46
C SER A 127 16.38 -14.70 4.84
N ASP A 128 16.30 -13.81 3.85
CA ASP A 128 15.87 -12.43 4.04
C ASP A 128 14.37 -12.33 4.27
N LEU A 129 13.61 -13.25 3.67
CA LEU A 129 12.16 -13.33 3.86
C LEU A 129 11.82 -13.52 5.35
N TYR A 130 12.44 -14.47 6.04
CA TYR A 130 12.15 -14.74 7.45
C TYR A 130 12.61 -13.61 8.38
N ILE A 131 13.77 -13.00 8.09
CA ILE A 131 14.29 -11.87 8.87
C ILE A 131 13.34 -10.68 8.75
N ARG A 132 12.99 -10.28 7.51
CA ARG A 132 12.11 -9.14 7.27
C ARG A 132 10.67 -9.37 7.71
N ALA A 133 10.16 -10.61 7.59
CA ALA A 133 8.84 -10.96 8.11
C ALA A 133 8.76 -10.69 9.63
N LYS A 134 9.81 -11.06 10.36
CA LYS A 134 9.90 -10.81 11.81
C LYS A 134 9.97 -9.31 12.13
N GLU A 135 10.77 -8.54 11.40
CA GLU A 135 10.91 -7.08 11.57
C GLU A 135 9.59 -6.36 11.30
N LEU A 136 8.87 -6.77 10.24
CA LEU A 136 7.61 -6.18 9.83
C LEU A 136 6.37 -6.80 10.52
N HIS A 137 6.57 -7.69 11.50
CA HIS A 137 5.48 -8.37 12.21
C HIS A 137 4.48 -9.05 11.24
N VAL A 138 5.01 -9.75 10.24
CA VAL A 138 4.22 -10.53 9.27
C VAL A 138 4.35 -12.00 9.61
N GLU A 139 3.24 -12.65 9.93
CA GLU A 139 3.19 -14.07 10.23
C GLU A 139 3.58 -14.91 9.01
N THR A 140 4.47 -15.88 9.19
CA THR A 140 5.01 -16.70 8.11
C THR A 140 4.22 -17.98 7.83
N GLU A 141 3.46 -18.46 8.82
CA GLU A 141 2.76 -19.75 8.80
C GLU A 141 1.24 -19.56 8.96
N LEU A 142 0.64 -18.87 8.00
CA LEU A 142 -0.80 -18.69 7.92
C LEU A 142 -1.29 -19.05 6.53
N ASN A 143 -2.43 -19.72 6.47
CA ASN A 143 -3.12 -19.96 5.20
C ASN A 143 -3.58 -18.64 4.58
N ARG A 144 -3.21 -18.42 3.31
CA ARG A 144 -3.60 -17.23 2.56
C ARG A 144 -4.15 -17.60 1.19
N GLY A 145 -5.22 -16.93 0.79
CA GLY A 145 -5.72 -16.92 -0.59
C GLY A 145 -5.09 -15.78 -1.37
N VAL A 146 -4.73 -16.04 -2.61
CA VAL A 146 -4.20 -15.04 -3.55
C VAL A 146 -5.18 -14.89 -4.71
N PHE A 147 -5.68 -13.68 -4.88
CA PHE A 147 -6.61 -13.31 -5.95
C PHE A 147 -5.95 -12.26 -6.84
N LEU A 148 -5.76 -12.60 -8.10
CA LEU A 148 -5.32 -11.64 -9.11
C LEU A 148 -6.56 -11.07 -9.80
N ILE A 149 -6.77 -9.78 -9.65
CA ILE A 149 -7.88 -9.03 -10.22
C ILE A 149 -7.32 -8.25 -11.39
N ARG A 150 -7.73 -8.59 -12.61
CA ARG A 150 -7.26 -7.95 -13.84
C ARG A 150 -8.39 -7.23 -14.53
N ARG A 151 -8.17 -5.97 -14.88
CA ARG A 151 -9.09 -5.16 -15.67
C ARG A 151 -9.10 -5.63 -17.12
N LEU A 152 -10.31 -5.76 -17.69
CA LEU A 152 -10.51 -6.16 -19.08
C LEU A 152 -10.67 -4.97 -20.04
N ASP A 153 -11.15 -3.82 -19.56
CA ASP A 153 -11.37 -2.63 -20.38
C ASP A 153 -10.37 -1.53 -20.02
N GLU A 154 -9.50 -1.17 -20.97
CA GLU A 154 -8.47 -0.13 -20.82
C GLU A 154 -9.05 1.29 -20.73
N ARG A 155 -10.31 1.49 -21.16
CA ARG A 155 -10.95 2.83 -21.20
C ARG A 155 -11.45 3.33 -19.85
N PHE A 156 -11.50 2.46 -18.83
CA PHE A 156 -11.94 2.82 -17.48
C PHE A 156 -10.76 2.82 -16.50
N GLU A 157 -10.56 3.93 -15.81
CA GLU A 157 -9.52 4.06 -14.77
C GLU A 157 -9.92 3.46 -13.41
N GLY A 158 -11.06 2.76 -13.33
CA GLY A 158 -11.74 2.44 -12.08
C GLY A 158 -11.12 1.36 -11.19
N LEU A 159 -10.27 0.45 -11.70
CA LEU A 159 -9.67 -0.58 -10.83
C LEU A 159 -8.51 0.00 -10.02
N THR A 160 -8.77 0.30 -8.75
CA THR A 160 -7.77 0.79 -7.81
C THR A 160 -7.57 -0.18 -6.64
N VAL A 161 -6.42 -0.09 -5.99
CA VAL A 161 -6.17 -0.82 -4.73
C VAL A 161 -7.21 -0.44 -3.68
N GLU A 162 -7.64 0.82 -3.66
CA GLU A 162 -8.63 1.33 -2.72
C GLU A 162 -10.01 0.70 -2.94
N ALA A 163 -10.43 0.54 -4.21
CA ALA A 163 -11.69 -0.11 -4.55
C ALA A 163 -11.74 -1.56 -4.01
N VAL A 164 -10.68 -2.33 -4.25
CA VAL A 164 -10.58 -3.71 -3.73
C VAL A 164 -10.48 -3.72 -2.20
N GLN A 165 -9.72 -2.80 -1.60
CA GLN A 165 -9.56 -2.74 -0.15
C GLN A 165 -10.85 -2.34 0.57
N ASN A 166 -11.74 -1.58 -0.05
CA ASN A 166 -13.04 -1.21 0.51
C ASN A 166 -14.00 -2.40 0.62
N ILE A 167 -13.86 -3.41 -0.24
CA ILE A 167 -14.61 -4.67 -0.13
C ILE A 167 -14.18 -5.45 1.11
N PHE A 168 -12.88 -5.37 1.48
CA PHE A 168 -12.30 -6.03 2.63
C PHE A 168 -11.64 -5.00 3.56
N PRO A 169 -12.42 -4.33 4.43
CA PRO A 169 -11.93 -3.20 5.23
C PRO A 169 -10.91 -3.61 6.31
N ASP A 170 -10.92 -4.88 6.74
CA ASP A 170 -9.94 -5.39 7.70
C ASP A 170 -8.56 -5.57 7.05
N ARG A 171 -7.72 -4.57 7.26
CA ARG A 171 -6.35 -4.53 6.73
C ARG A 171 -5.36 -5.42 7.47
N GLN A 172 -5.76 -6.07 8.56
CA GLN A 172 -4.92 -7.04 9.27
C GLN A 172 -4.99 -8.41 8.59
N THR A 173 -6.17 -8.77 8.10
CA THR A 173 -6.42 -10.07 7.47
C THR A 173 -6.45 -10.02 5.94
N SER A 174 -6.64 -8.84 5.35
CA SER A 174 -6.77 -8.66 3.90
C SER A 174 -5.86 -7.54 3.39
N PHE A 175 -5.05 -7.83 2.38
CA PHE A 175 -4.03 -6.95 1.89
C PHE A 175 -4.10 -6.81 0.37
N ALA A 176 -4.49 -5.63 -0.12
CA ALA A 176 -4.56 -5.32 -1.54
C ALA A 176 -3.34 -4.50 -2.00
N LEU A 177 -2.79 -4.84 -3.16
CA LEU A 177 -1.64 -4.14 -3.75
C LEU A 177 -1.69 -4.12 -5.28
N SER A 178 -1.17 -3.06 -5.90
CA SER A 178 -1.06 -2.97 -7.36
C SER A 178 0.19 -3.70 -7.86
N MET A 179 0.03 -4.52 -8.90
CA MET A 179 1.12 -5.23 -9.59
C MET A 179 1.36 -4.73 -11.02
N GLY A 180 0.81 -3.58 -11.37
CA GLY A 180 0.91 -2.95 -12.68
C GLY A 180 -0.21 -1.93 -12.84
N GLU A 181 -0.46 -1.52 -14.09
CA GLU A 181 -1.50 -0.54 -14.42
C GLU A 181 -2.91 -1.16 -14.43
N SER A 182 -3.01 -2.46 -14.73
CA SER A 182 -4.27 -3.19 -14.90
C SER A 182 -4.51 -4.27 -13.84
N ASP A 183 -3.53 -4.55 -12.98
CA ASP A 183 -3.55 -5.68 -12.06
C ASP A 183 -3.53 -5.23 -10.61
N VAL A 184 -4.51 -5.69 -9.84
CA VAL A 184 -4.54 -5.61 -8.38
C VAL A 184 -4.52 -7.02 -7.80
N VAL A 185 -3.68 -7.25 -6.80
CA VAL A 185 -3.61 -8.52 -6.08
C VAL A 185 -4.20 -8.33 -4.69
N LEU A 186 -5.15 -9.16 -4.33
CA LEU A 186 -5.63 -9.30 -2.97
C LEU A 186 -5.03 -10.56 -2.35
N ILE A 187 -4.43 -10.41 -1.18
CA ILE A 187 -3.99 -11.51 -0.32
C ILE A 187 -4.89 -11.49 0.90
N GLN A 188 -5.61 -12.57 1.13
CA GLN A 188 -6.52 -12.70 2.26
C GLN A 188 -6.07 -13.84 3.18
N GLN A 189 -6.00 -13.56 4.49
CA GLN A 189 -5.81 -14.60 5.49
C GLN A 189 -7.05 -15.49 5.56
N LEU A 190 -6.83 -16.80 5.61
CA LEU A 190 -7.88 -17.80 5.60
C LEU A 190 -7.90 -18.56 6.94
N GLY A 191 -9.07 -19.05 7.32
CA GLY A 191 -9.22 -20.00 8.40
C GLY A 191 -8.67 -21.38 8.06
N GLU A 192 -8.59 -22.27 9.04
CA GLU A 192 -8.00 -23.60 8.88
C GLU A 192 -8.73 -24.52 7.88
N ASN A 193 -10.03 -24.32 7.69
CA ASN A 193 -10.89 -25.21 6.87
C ASN A 193 -11.45 -24.55 5.61
N VAL A 194 -10.78 -23.53 5.07
CA VAL A 194 -11.22 -22.84 3.86
C VAL A 194 -10.81 -23.65 2.62
N GLY A 195 -11.79 -24.02 1.82
CA GLY A 195 -11.60 -24.77 0.58
C GLY A 195 -11.73 -23.91 -0.69
N THR A 196 -11.47 -24.52 -1.85
CA THR A 196 -11.56 -23.87 -3.17
C THR A 196 -12.89 -23.17 -3.42
N ARG A 197 -14.00 -23.76 -2.96
CA ARG A 197 -15.34 -23.16 -3.11
C ARG A 197 -15.50 -21.83 -2.35
N ASP A 198 -14.83 -21.68 -1.23
CA ASP A 198 -14.93 -20.44 -0.45
C ASP A 198 -14.06 -19.34 -1.08
N LEU A 199 -12.91 -19.72 -1.67
CA LEU A 199 -12.12 -18.81 -2.49
C LEU A 199 -12.92 -18.34 -3.72
N GLU A 200 -13.65 -19.23 -4.37
CA GLU A 200 -14.51 -18.86 -5.51
C GLU A 200 -15.62 -17.90 -5.12
N LYS A 201 -16.27 -18.09 -3.97
CA LYS A 201 -17.27 -17.13 -3.43
C LYS A 201 -16.65 -15.76 -3.17
N THR A 202 -15.46 -15.73 -2.59
CA THR A 202 -14.73 -14.48 -2.38
C THR A 202 -14.42 -13.78 -3.69
N ALA A 203 -13.96 -14.52 -4.70
CA ALA A 203 -13.68 -13.98 -6.02
C ALA A 203 -14.95 -13.48 -6.75
N GLN A 204 -16.08 -14.19 -6.61
CA GLN A 204 -17.38 -13.75 -7.12
C GLN A 204 -17.84 -12.44 -6.46
N LEU A 205 -17.71 -12.34 -5.12
CA LEU A 205 -18.01 -11.11 -4.40
C LEU A 205 -17.18 -9.92 -4.91
N ILE A 206 -15.89 -10.13 -5.18
CA ILE A 206 -15.01 -9.10 -5.73
C ILE A 206 -15.52 -8.65 -7.11
N GLU A 207 -15.75 -9.60 -8.02
CA GLU A 207 -16.19 -9.32 -9.39
C GLU A 207 -17.55 -8.59 -9.40
N GLU A 208 -18.54 -9.11 -8.68
CA GLU A 208 -19.89 -8.54 -8.60
C GLU A 208 -19.86 -7.13 -8.00
N THR A 209 -19.13 -6.91 -6.90
CA THR A 209 -19.06 -5.59 -6.25
C THR A 209 -18.40 -4.55 -7.14
N LEU A 210 -17.28 -4.87 -7.81
CA LEU A 210 -16.61 -3.95 -8.71
C LEU A 210 -17.46 -3.62 -9.94
N ARG A 211 -18.18 -4.59 -10.46
CA ARG A 211 -19.11 -4.41 -11.60
C ARG A 211 -20.31 -3.55 -11.21
N GLU A 212 -20.93 -3.79 -10.06
CA GLU A 212 -22.09 -3.03 -9.57
C GLU A 212 -21.76 -1.57 -9.27
N ASN A 213 -20.57 -1.32 -8.75
CA ASN A 213 -20.08 0.04 -8.52
C ASN A 213 -19.70 0.78 -9.81
N GLY A 214 -19.77 0.11 -10.97
CA GLY A 214 -19.44 0.69 -12.28
C GLY A 214 -17.95 1.00 -12.44
N GLU A 215 -17.10 0.42 -11.60
CA GLU A 215 -15.66 0.74 -11.58
C GLU A 215 -14.92 0.10 -12.76
N SER A 216 -15.17 -1.18 -13.06
CA SER A 216 -14.68 -1.82 -14.30
C SER A 216 -15.16 -3.27 -14.45
N THR A 217 -15.12 -3.79 -15.67
CA THR A 217 -15.22 -5.23 -15.91
C THR A 217 -13.88 -5.88 -15.61
N VAL A 218 -13.86 -6.81 -14.67
CA VAL A 218 -12.65 -7.50 -14.23
C VAL A 218 -12.76 -9.00 -14.40
N VAL A 219 -11.60 -9.67 -14.52
CA VAL A 219 -11.47 -11.12 -14.35
C VAL A 219 -10.66 -11.39 -13.10
N VAL A 220 -11.08 -12.37 -12.30
CA VAL A 220 -10.43 -12.75 -11.07
C VAL A 220 -9.83 -14.15 -11.21
N GLY A 221 -8.50 -14.22 -11.17
CA GLY A 221 -7.74 -15.47 -11.11
C GLY A 221 -7.45 -15.85 -9.66
N ILE A 222 -7.62 -17.13 -9.33
CA ILE A 222 -7.41 -17.65 -7.98
C ILE A 222 -6.28 -18.67 -8.03
N GLY A 223 -5.22 -18.44 -7.22
CA GLY A 223 -4.16 -19.42 -6.99
C GLY A 223 -4.54 -20.48 -5.96
N THR A 224 -3.67 -21.47 -5.75
CA THR A 224 -3.84 -22.43 -4.64
C THR A 224 -3.57 -21.75 -3.30
N VAL A 225 -4.14 -22.29 -2.22
CA VAL A 225 -3.90 -21.78 -0.87
C VAL A 225 -2.39 -21.81 -0.55
N ALA A 226 -1.85 -20.66 -0.16
CA ALA A 226 -0.48 -20.52 0.31
C ALA A 226 -0.46 -20.76 1.83
N ALA A 227 0.07 -21.90 2.26
CA ALA A 227 0.20 -22.25 3.69
C ALA A 227 1.33 -21.50 4.38
N HIS A 228 2.34 -21.09 3.62
CA HIS A 228 3.47 -20.30 4.12
C HIS A 228 3.65 -19.04 3.29
N LEU A 229 4.24 -18.02 3.91
CA LEU A 229 4.51 -16.74 3.25
C LEU A 229 5.34 -16.91 1.97
N ARG A 230 6.30 -17.84 1.94
CA ARG A 230 7.12 -18.19 0.77
C ARG A 230 6.33 -18.75 -0.42
N ASP A 231 5.14 -19.30 -0.16
CA ASP A 231 4.31 -19.93 -1.20
C ASP A 231 3.46 -18.91 -1.96
N LEU A 232 3.45 -17.63 -1.52
CA LEU A 232 2.69 -16.55 -2.19
C LEU A 232 3.12 -16.35 -3.65
N ALA A 233 4.42 -16.44 -3.95
CA ALA A 233 4.91 -16.30 -5.33
C ALA A 233 4.34 -17.39 -6.25
N LYS A 234 4.29 -18.63 -5.75
CA LYS A 234 3.70 -19.76 -6.49
C LYS A 234 2.21 -19.54 -6.71
N SER A 235 1.47 -19.21 -5.65
CA SER A 235 0.03 -18.98 -5.73
C SER A 235 -0.31 -17.81 -6.67
N TYR A 236 0.49 -16.75 -6.68
CA TYR A 236 0.33 -15.64 -7.61
C TYR A 236 0.57 -16.07 -9.08
N LYS A 237 1.64 -16.82 -9.37
CA LYS A 237 1.90 -17.38 -10.69
C LYS A 237 0.74 -18.28 -11.16
N GLU A 238 0.17 -19.07 -10.26
CA GLU A 238 -0.98 -19.91 -10.53
C GLU A 238 -2.24 -19.07 -10.87
N ALA A 239 -2.48 -17.98 -10.14
CA ALA A 239 -3.57 -17.05 -10.43
C ALA A 239 -3.40 -16.38 -11.80
N GLN A 240 -2.17 -16.04 -12.21
CA GLN A 240 -1.88 -15.54 -13.56
C GLN A 240 -2.20 -16.59 -14.62
N ILE A 241 -1.76 -17.83 -14.43
CA ILE A 241 -2.05 -18.95 -15.35
C ILE A 241 -3.56 -19.19 -15.43
N ALA A 242 -4.28 -19.07 -14.30
CA ALA A 242 -5.73 -19.23 -14.31
C ALA A 242 -6.41 -18.23 -15.24
N ILE A 243 -6.01 -16.97 -15.21
CA ILE A 243 -6.56 -15.94 -16.13
C ILE A 243 -6.18 -16.25 -17.58
N GLU A 244 -4.91 -16.55 -17.86
CA GLU A 244 -4.46 -16.78 -19.24
C GLU A 244 -5.10 -18.03 -19.86
N VAL A 245 -5.21 -19.12 -19.11
CA VAL A 245 -5.88 -20.35 -19.56
C VAL A 245 -7.39 -20.13 -19.67
N GLY A 246 -7.99 -19.43 -18.72
CA GLY A 246 -9.41 -19.10 -18.73
C GLY A 246 -9.83 -18.33 -19.97
N LYS A 247 -9.03 -17.39 -20.44
CA LYS A 247 -9.28 -16.64 -21.69
C LYS A 247 -9.39 -17.53 -22.93
N VAL A 248 -8.71 -18.68 -22.93
CA VAL A 248 -8.68 -19.59 -24.10
C VAL A 248 -9.83 -20.61 -24.03
N PHE A 249 -10.13 -21.13 -22.86
CA PHE A 249 -11.05 -22.27 -22.70
C PHE A 249 -12.43 -21.88 -22.18
N ASP A 250 -12.57 -20.73 -21.51
CA ASP A 250 -13.78 -20.34 -20.79
C ASP A 250 -13.98 -18.82 -20.86
N THR A 251 -14.15 -18.30 -22.08
CA THR A 251 -14.19 -16.85 -22.38
C THR A 251 -15.34 -16.10 -21.71
N GLU A 252 -16.34 -16.80 -21.17
CA GLU A 252 -17.51 -16.22 -20.51
C GLU A 252 -17.36 -16.14 -18.97
N LYS A 253 -16.31 -16.76 -18.38
CA LYS A 253 -16.11 -16.75 -16.94
C LYS A 253 -15.24 -15.60 -16.49
N TYR A 254 -15.76 -14.82 -15.57
CA TYR A 254 -15.03 -13.73 -14.89
C TYR A 254 -14.27 -14.18 -13.63
N VAL A 255 -14.51 -15.40 -13.15
CA VAL A 255 -13.80 -16.01 -12.01
C VAL A 255 -13.22 -17.34 -12.45
N VAL A 256 -11.90 -17.48 -12.35
CA VAL A 256 -11.17 -18.67 -12.78
C VAL A 256 -10.23 -19.16 -11.68
N SER A 257 -10.45 -20.36 -11.16
CA SER A 257 -9.58 -20.99 -10.20
C SER A 257 -8.55 -21.89 -10.87
N TYR A 258 -7.27 -21.76 -10.48
CA TYR A 258 -6.19 -22.61 -10.97
C TYR A 258 -6.47 -24.11 -10.72
N GLU A 259 -7.07 -24.45 -9.59
CA GLU A 259 -7.41 -25.86 -9.26
C GLU A 259 -8.41 -26.45 -10.23
N ASN A 260 -9.30 -25.66 -10.80
CA ASN A 260 -10.38 -26.10 -11.68
C ASN A 260 -10.02 -26.11 -13.18
N LEU A 261 -8.81 -25.70 -13.55
CA LEU A 261 -8.35 -25.68 -14.94
C LEU A 261 -8.19 -27.08 -15.56
N GLY A 262 -8.14 -28.13 -14.75
CA GLY A 262 -8.00 -29.51 -15.24
C GLY A 262 -6.77 -29.70 -16.12
N ILE A 263 -6.98 -30.23 -17.32
CA ILE A 263 -5.93 -30.48 -18.32
C ILE A 263 -5.34 -29.17 -18.89
N GLY A 264 -6.07 -28.06 -18.84
CA GLY A 264 -5.61 -26.75 -19.32
C GLY A 264 -4.29 -26.31 -18.68
N ARG A 265 -4.07 -26.68 -17.40
CA ARG A 265 -2.79 -26.44 -16.70
C ARG A 265 -1.60 -27.11 -17.37
N LEU A 266 -1.80 -28.34 -17.81
CA LEU A 266 -0.74 -29.14 -18.45
C LEU A 266 -0.44 -28.61 -19.85
N ILE A 267 -1.48 -28.28 -20.61
CA ILE A 267 -1.32 -27.73 -21.96
C ILE A 267 -0.57 -26.39 -21.93
N TYR A 268 -0.92 -25.50 -20.99
CA TYR A 268 -0.25 -24.21 -20.85
C TYR A 268 1.24 -24.34 -20.47
N GLN A 269 1.61 -25.38 -19.75
CA GLN A 269 3.00 -25.63 -19.32
C GLN A 269 3.84 -26.33 -20.40
N LEU A 270 3.23 -26.84 -21.47
CA LEU A 270 3.97 -27.49 -22.55
C LEU A 270 4.81 -26.44 -23.31
N PRO A 271 6.10 -26.73 -23.57
CA PRO A 271 6.90 -25.93 -24.48
C PRO A 271 6.21 -25.84 -25.85
N THR A 272 6.27 -24.67 -26.50
CA THR A 272 5.68 -24.44 -27.85
C THR A 272 6.11 -25.48 -28.86
N VAL A 273 7.38 -25.92 -28.80
CA VAL A 273 7.92 -26.98 -29.65
C VAL A 273 7.16 -28.32 -29.48
N MET A 274 6.66 -28.62 -28.29
CA MET A 274 5.83 -29.81 -28.07
C MET A 274 4.43 -29.62 -28.60
N CYS A 275 3.86 -28.42 -28.48
CA CYS A 275 2.55 -28.12 -29.05
C CYS A 275 2.56 -28.26 -30.58
N ASP A 276 3.61 -27.76 -31.24
CA ASP A 276 3.80 -27.84 -32.71
C ASP A 276 3.99 -29.26 -33.20
N MET A 277 4.36 -30.22 -32.34
CA MET A 277 4.46 -31.65 -32.71
C MET A 277 3.11 -32.37 -32.69
N PHE A 278 2.07 -31.80 -32.10
CA PHE A 278 0.73 -32.36 -31.97
C PHE A 278 -0.29 -31.70 -32.89
N LEU A 279 0.06 -30.63 -33.57
CA LEU A 279 -0.69 -29.95 -34.61
C LEU A 279 -0.25 -30.43 -35.99
#